data_bc288dd32a4ef73e81d62e03c39d460f
#
_entry.id   bc288dd32a4ef73e81d62e03c39d460f
#
_cell.length_a   1.000
_cell.length_b   1.000
_cell.length_c   1.000
_cell.angle_alpha   90.00
_cell.angle_beta   90.00
_cell.angle_gamma   90.00
#
_symmetry.space_group_name_H-M   'P 1'
#
loop_
_entity.id
_entity.type
_entity.pdbx_description
1 polymer ?
#
loop_
_entity_poly.entity_id
_entity_poly.type
_entity_poly.pdbx_seq_one_letter_code
_entity_poly.pdbx_strand_id
1 'polypeptide(L)'
;SECLVGSEMCIRDRSEVLSPADDIYHIDKTKFKVPFVCGARDLGEALRRIEEGASMIRTKGEPGTGDIVQAVRHMRKMNSEIAKLTSMREDELFEAAKNLQVPFELVKFVHDNGKLPVVNFAAGGVATPADAALMMQLGAEGVFVGSGIFKSGNPAKRAAAIVQAVTNYNDAKLIAELSEDLGEAMVGINEDEIQLLM
;
A
#
# COMPACT_ATOMS: atom_id res chain seq x y z
N SER A 1 -15.55 -4.79 -17.67
CA SER A 1 -14.47 -3.82 -17.97
C SER A 1 -13.82 -3.25 -16.72
N GLU A 2 -14.54 -3.15 -15.60
CA GLU A 2 -14.00 -2.62 -14.34
C GLU A 2 -13.02 -3.58 -13.66
N CYS A 3 -13.19 -4.89 -13.81
CA CYS A 3 -12.19 -5.86 -13.33
C CYS A 3 -10.87 -5.83 -14.11
N LEU A 4 -10.87 -5.31 -15.33
CA LEU A 4 -9.68 -5.18 -16.16
C LEU A 4 -8.81 -3.99 -15.75
N VAL A 5 -9.37 -2.98 -15.09
CA VAL A 5 -8.60 -1.80 -14.64
C VAL A 5 -7.55 -2.22 -13.60
N GLY A 6 -7.89 -3.04 -12.64
CA GLY A 6 -6.93 -3.55 -11.65
C GLY A 6 -5.88 -4.49 -12.25
N SER A 7 -6.28 -5.37 -13.18
CA SER A 7 -5.34 -6.27 -13.86
C SER A 7 -4.47 -5.54 -14.91
N GLU A 8 -5.01 -4.53 -15.57
CA GLU A 8 -4.22 -3.68 -16.47
C GLU A 8 -3.20 -2.82 -15.72
N MET A 9 -3.52 -2.32 -14.54
CA MET A 9 -2.54 -1.67 -13.67
C MET A 9 -1.41 -2.64 -13.31
N CYS A 10 -1.72 -3.86 -12.87
CA CYS A 10 -0.68 -4.85 -12.57
C CYS A 10 0.14 -5.31 -13.78
N ILE A 11 -0.41 -5.24 -14.99
CA ILE A 11 0.28 -5.65 -16.24
C ILE A 11 1.06 -4.48 -16.85
N ARG A 12 0.51 -3.27 -16.78
CA ARG A 12 1.14 -2.06 -17.35
C ARG A 12 2.05 -1.36 -16.37
N ASP A 13 1.71 -1.42 -15.09
CA ASP A 13 2.50 -0.84 -14.02
C ASP A 13 3.55 -1.84 -13.58
N ARG A 14 4.78 -1.58 -13.90
CA ARG A 14 5.88 -2.40 -13.42
C ARG A 14 6.11 -2.12 -11.96
N SER A 15 5.82 -3.11 -11.13
CA SER A 15 6.21 -3.05 -9.72
C SER A 15 7.67 -3.49 -9.61
N GLU A 16 8.56 -2.58 -9.33
CA GLU A 16 9.95 -2.92 -9.01
C GLU A 16 10.09 -3.81 -7.78
N VAL A 17 9.05 -3.86 -6.97
CA VAL A 17 9.10 -4.49 -5.65
C VAL A 17 8.68 -5.94 -5.66
N LEU A 18 7.85 -6.37 -6.62
CA LEU A 18 7.41 -7.78 -6.72
C LEU A 18 8.45 -8.68 -7.40
N SER A 19 9.41 -8.10 -8.10
CA SER A 19 10.51 -8.84 -8.74
C SER A 19 11.74 -7.94 -8.80
N PRO A 20 12.33 -7.59 -7.65
CA PRO A 20 13.54 -6.79 -7.65
C PRO A 20 14.66 -7.63 -8.28
N ALA A 21 15.08 -7.25 -9.47
CA ALA A 21 16.31 -7.76 -10.06
C ALA A 21 17.53 -7.12 -9.38
N ASP A 22 17.32 -5.98 -8.72
CA ASP A 22 18.34 -5.20 -8.04
C ASP A 22 17.68 -4.42 -6.90
N ASP A 23 18.19 -4.56 -5.70
CA ASP A 23 17.71 -3.87 -4.50
C ASP A 23 18.46 -2.56 -4.23
N ILE A 24 19.50 -2.27 -5.00
CA ILE A 24 20.34 -1.06 -4.88
C ILE A 24 20.03 -0.07 -6.00
N TYR A 25 20.02 -0.53 -7.26
CA TYR A 25 19.83 0.32 -8.43
C TYR A 25 18.41 0.22 -8.96
N HIS A 26 17.68 1.32 -8.84
CA HIS A 26 16.29 1.40 -9.30
C HIS A 26 16.18 2.01 -10.69
N ILE A 27 15.13 1.64 -11.42
CA ILE A 27 14.85 2.16 -12.74
C ILE A 27 14.50 3.66 -12.65
N ASP A 28 15.12 4.47 -13.52
CA ASP A 28 14.67 5.84 -13.76
C ASP A 28 13.33 5.82 -14.52
N LYS A 29 12.25 5.95 -13.77
CA LYS A 29 10.86 5.82 -14.25
C LYS A 29 10.44 7.02 -15.10
N THR A 30 11.13 8.15 -14.98
CA THR A 30 10.84 9.37 -15.75
C THR A 30 11.07 9.19 -17.24
N LYS A 31 11.87 8.19 -17.64
CA LYS A 31 12.11 7.83 -19.04
C LYS A 31 10.98 7.07 -19.72
N PHE A 32 9.94 6.70 -18.97
CA PHE A 32 8.85 5.88 -19.47
C PHE A 32 7.53 6.65 -19.44
N LYS A 33 6.61 6.29 -20.36
CA LYS A 33 5.26 6.87 -20.41
C LYS A 33 4.25 6.09 -19.58
N VAL A 34 4.60 4.86 -19.15
CA VAL A 34 3.72 4.03 -18.32
C VAL A 34 3.85 4.44 -16.87
N PRO A 35 2.76 4.46 -16.09
CA PRO A 35 2.83 4.71 -14.66
C PRO A 35 3.49 3.54 -13.94
N PHE A 36 4.25 3.86 -12.90
CA PHE A 36 4.89 2.86 -12.02
C PHE A 36 4.26 2.87 -10.63
N VAL A 37 3.97 1.69 -10.11
CA VAL A 37 3.56 1.46 -8.73
C VAL A 37 4.76 0.93 -7.96
N CYS A 38 5.14 1.61 -6.88
CA CYS A 38 6.28 1.21 -6.07
C CYS A 38 5.88 0.93 -4.62
N GLY A 39 6.47 -0.11 -4.03
CA GLY A 39 6.29 -0.40 -2.61
C GLY A 39 7.18 0.47 -1.75
N ALA A 40 6.67 0.85 -0.57
CA ALA A 40 7.44 1.53 0.45
C ALA A 40 7.03 1.07 1.85
N ARG A 41 8.01 1.00 2.75
CA ARG A 41 7.81 0.64 4.16
C ARG A 41 7.72 1.86 5.07
N ASP A 42 8.21 3.00 4.58
CA ASP A 42 8.28 4.26 5.33
C ASP A 42 8.27 5.47 4.39
N LEU A 43 8.19 6.67 4.98
CA LEU A 43 8.13 7.92 4.24
C LEU A 43 9.38 8.18 3.39
N GLY A 44 10.57 7.89 3.92
CA GLY A 44 11.81 8.11 3.18
C GLY A 44 11.87 7.25 1.92
N GLU A 45 11.55 5.96 2.03
CA GLU A 45 11.46 5.05 0.89
C GLU A 45 10.41 5.52 -0.12
N ALA A 46 9.21 5.92 0.35
CA ALA A 46 8.16 6.43 -0.53
C ALA A 46 8.61 7.65 -1.33
N LEU A 47 9.21 8.63 -0.66
CA LEU A 47 9.66 9.86 -1.31
C LEU A 47 10.80 9.61 -2.31
N ARG A 48 11.71 8.67 -2.02
CA ARG A 48 12.74 8.26 -2.99
C ARG A 48 12.13 7.62 -4.24
N ARG A 49 11.13 6.74 -4.07
CA ARG A 49 10.41 6.15 -5.23
C ARG A 49 9.69 7.22 -6.05
N ILE A 50 9.08 8.21 -5.39
CA ILE A 50 8.40 9.32 -6.06
C ILE A 50 9.40 10.18 -6.84
N GLU A 51 10.57 10.46 -6.28
CA GLU A 51 11.66 11.18 -6.98
C GLU A 51 12.11 10.44 -8.24
N GLU A 52 12.16 9.11 -8.20
CA GLU A 52 12.49 8.27 -9.35
C GLU A 52 11.36 8.19 -10.39
N GLY A 53 10.20 8.83 -10.14
CA GLY A 53 9.07 8.90 -11.06
C GLY A 53 7.95 7.89 -10.77
N ALA A 54 7.84 7.37 -9.55
CA ALA A 54 6.69 6.55 -9.17
C ALA A 54 5.39 7.37 -9.22
N SER A 55 4.37 6.83 -9.85
CA SER A 55 3.04 7.44 -9.98
C SER A 55 2.08 7.03 -8.86
N MET A 56 2.41 5.98 -8.13
CA MET A 56 1.65 5.44 -7.02
C MET A 56 2.59 4.76 -6.04
N ILE A 57 2.27 4.88 -4.75
CA ILE A 57 2.92 4.13 -3.68
C ILE A 57 1.95 3.07 -3.15
N ARG A 58 2.48 1.96 -2.68
CA ARG A 58 1.76 0.96 -1.91
C ARG A 58 2.57 0.49 -0.71
N THR A 59 1.90 -0.05 0.30
CA THR A 59 2.63 -0.78 1.35
C THR A 59 3.32 -2.00 0.73
N LYS A 60 4.46 -2.40 1.27
CA LYS A 60 5.10 -3.65 0.84
C LYS A 60 4.30 -4.85 1.30
N GLY A 61 3.99 -4.93 2.59
CA GLY A 61 3.28 -6.07 3.17
C GLY A 61 3.97 -7.40 2.84
N GLU A 62 3.30 -8.50 3.18
CA GLU A 62 3.75 -9.84 2.80
C GLU A 62 2.70 -10.48 1.86
N PRO A 63 2.89 -10.37 0.54
CA PRO A 63 1.93 -10.89 -0.43
C PRO A 63 1.87 -12.41 -0.37
N GLY A 64 0.66 -12.95 -0.50
CA GLY A 64 0.44 -14.40 -0.53
C GLY A 64 0.31 -15.06 0.83
N THR A 65 0.46 -14.33 1.93
CA THR A 65 0.39 -14.86 3.30
C THR A 65 -1.03 -14.88 3.86
N GLY A 66 -1.92 -13.96 3.44
CA GLY A 66 -3.21 -13.74 4.10
C GLY A 66 -3.08 -13.04 5.45
N ASP A 67 -1.89 -12.56 5.81
CA ASP A 67 -1.60 -11.78 7.02
C ASP A 67 -1.32 -10.32 6.68
N ILE A 68 -2.15 -9.43 7.22
CA ILE A 68 -2.12 -8.00 6.94
C ILE A 68 -1.17 -7.21 7.87
N VAL A 69 -0.59 -7.85 8.88
CA VAL A 69 0.15 -7.18 9.96
C VAL A 69 1.25 -6.27 9.43
N GLN A 70 2.04 -6.73 8.44
CA GLN A 70 3.12 -5.93 7.86
C GLN A 70 2.57 -4.72 7.10
N ALA A 71 1.49 -4.87 6.32
CA ALA A 71 0.86 -3.75 5.63
C ALA A 71 0.35 -2.69 6.63
N VAL A 72 -0.23 -3.12 7.74
CA VAL A 72 -0.67 -2.25 8.84
C VAL A 72 0.51 -1.51 9.47
N ARG A 73 1.62 -2.21 9.75
CA ARG A 73 2.85 -1.61 10.29
C ARG A 73 3.41 -0.53 9.36
N HIS A 74 3.50 -0.82 8.07
CA HIS A 74 4.01 0.14 7.09
C HIS A 74 3.10 1.37 6.97
N MET A 75 1.77 1.18 6.93
CA MET A 75 0.82 2.30 6.87
C MET A 75 0.88 3.17 8.13
N ARG A 76 0.94 2.54 9.31
CA ARG A 76 1.08 3.29 10.59
C ARG A 76 2.39 4.04 10.67
N LYS A 77 3.49 3.43 10.20
CA LYS A 77 4.80 4.10 10.17
C LYS A 77 4.77 5.30 9.25
N MET A 78 4.24 5.14 8.02
CA MET A 78 4.06 6.22 7.05
C MET A 78 3.28 7.39 7.66
N ASN A 79 2.12 7.11 8.26
CA ASN A 79 1.27 8.14 8.87
C ASN A 79 1.96 8.85 10.04
N SER A 80 2.70 8.11 10.87
CA SER A 80 3.46 8.67 11.98
C SER A 80 4.58 9.60 11.51
N GLU A 81 5.29 9.22 10.45
CA GLU A 81 6.37 10.01 9.87
C GLU A 81 5.83 11.26 9.15
N ILE A 82 4.69 11.17 8.47
CA ILE A 82 3.99 12.33 7.89
C ILE A 82 3.55 13.28 9.01
N ALA A 83 2.91 12.76 10.06
CA ALA A 83 2.48 13.58 11.19
C ALA A 83 3.66 14.28 11.89
N LYS A 84 4.77 13.57 12.05
CA LYS A 84 6.00 14.16 12.60
C LYS A 84 6.51 15.30 11.71
N LEU A 85 6.55 15.08 10.40
CA LEU A 85 7.04 16.07 9.44
C LEU A 85 6.17 17.33 9.41
N THR A 86 4.84 17.17 9.43
CA THR A 86 3.90 18.29 9.46
C THR A 86 3.97 19.11 10.75
N SER A 87 4.50 18.55 11.84
CA SER A 87 4.67 19.26 13.12
C SER A 87 6.01 19.99 13.25
N MET A 88 6.93 19.81 12.30
CA MET A 88 8.24 20.47 12.31
C MET A 88 8.12 21.95 11.94
N ARG A 89 9.09 22.74 12.37
CA ARG A 89 9.24 24.12 11.89
C ARG A 89 9.95 24.11 10.53
N GLU A 90 9.75 25.17 9.74
CA GLU A 90 10.35 25.27 8.40
C GLU A 90 11.88 25.18 8.42
N ASP A 91 12.54 25.71 9.46
CA ASP A 91 14.00 25.67 9.60
C ASP A 91 14.56 24.26 9.85
N GLU A 92 13.71 23.33 10.31
CA GLU A 92 14.06 21.92 10.54
C GLU A 92 13.93 21.03 9.28
N LEU A 93 13.24 21.51 8.25
CA LEU A 93 12.93 20.69 7.06
C LEU A 93 14.17 20.33 6.23
N PHE A 94 15.22 21.15 6.23
CA PHE A 94 16.49 20.80 5.55
C PHE A 94 17.19 19.61 6.23
N GLU A 95 17.14 19.56 7.55
CA GLU A 95 17.67 18.40 8.28
C GLU A 95 16.81 17.16 8.04
N ALA A 96 15.49 17.31 8.05
CA ALA A 96 14.58 16.22 7.72
C ALA A 96 14.85 15.65 6.31
N ALA A 97 15.07 16.50 5.31
CA ALA A 97 15.42 16.07 3.95
C ALA A 97 16.72 15.27 3.89
N LYS A 98 17.75 15.69 4.63
CA LYS A 98 19.01 14.95 4.74
C LYS A 98 18.81 13.59 5.40
N ASN A 99 18.04 13.55 6.50
CA ASN A 99 17.81 12.31 7.25
C ASN A 99 16.99 11.29 6.45
N LEU A 100 16.00 11.76 5.67
CA LEU A 100 15.20 10.93 4.78
C LEU A 100 15.91 10.59 3.47
N GLN A 101 17.00 11.28 3.15
CA GLN A 101 17.77 11.17 1.90
C GLN A 101 16.89 11.45 0.66
N VAL A 102 16.17 12.56 0.69
CA VAL A 102 15.22 12.96 -0.37
C VAL A 102 15.35 14.46 -0.67
N PRO A 103 14.91 14.93 -1.86
CA PRO A 103 14.87 16.35 -2.18
C PRO A 103 14.02 17.16 -1.19
N PHE A 104 14.48 18.38 -0.92
CA PHE A 104 13.80 19.30 -0.02
C PHE A 104 12.35 19.59 -0.45
N GLU A 105 12.10 19.72 -1.74
CA GLU A 105 10.80 20.03 -2.32
C GLU A 105 9.75 18.99 -1.97
N LEU A 106 10.13 17.70 -1.94
CA LEU A 106 9.22 16.61 -1.54
C LEU A 106 8.92 16.65 -0.04
N VAL A 107 9.92 16.94 0.78
CA VAL A 107 9.75 17.13 2.23
C VAL A 107 8.81 18.30 2.50
N LYS A 108 9.06 19.44 1.83
CA LYS A 108 8.20 20.62 1.96
C LYS A 108 6.77 20.35 1.48
N PHE A 109 6.59 19.62 0.39
CA PHE A 109 5.26 19.23 -0.07
C PHE A 109 4.49 18.45 1.01
N VAL A 110 5.13 17.43 1.60
CA VAL A 110 4.49 16.61 2.63
C VAL A 110 4.21 17.41 3.90
N HIS A 111 5.16 18.29 4.31
CA HIS A 111 4.97 19.19 5.44
C HIS A 111 3.74 20.10 5.25
N ASP A 112 3.62 20.72 4.09
CA ASP A 112 2.57 21.71 3.82
C ASP A 112 1.20 21.06 3.57
N ASN A 113 1.16 19.83 3.04
CA ASN A 113 -0.09 19.16 2.62
C ASN A 113 -0.51 18.00 3.53
N GLY A 114 0.35 17.50 4.40
CA GLY A 114 0.05 16.36 5.29
C GLY A 114 -0.19 15.03 4.58
N LYS A 115 0.27 14.89 3.32
CA LYS A 115 0.08 13.68 2.51
C LYS A 115 1.19 13.54 1.45
N LEU A 116 1.30 12.35 0.87
CA LEU A 116 2.16 12.12 -0.29
C LEU A 116 1.64 12.89 -1.54
N PRO A 117 2.52 13.26 -2.48
CA PRO A 117 2.11 13.86 -3.77
C PRO A 117 1.45 12.87 -4.73
N VAL A 118 1.46 11.58 -4.42
CA VAL A 118 0.82 10.50 -5.18
C VAL A 118 -0.04 9.66 -4.25
N VAL A 119 -0.98 8.89 -4.81
CA VAL A 119 -1.86 8.01 -4.04
C VAL A 119 -1.07 6.90 -3.35
N ASN A 120 -1.52 6.50 -2.16
CA ASN A 120 -0.92 5.44 -1.37
C ASN A 120 -1.94 4.33 -1.08
N PHE A 121 -1.72 3.15 -1.67
CA PHE A 121 -2.58 1.99 -1.51
C PHE A 121 -2.00 0.99 -0.49
N ALA A 122 -2.88 0.21 0.09
CA ALA A 122 -2.48 -0.94 0.90
C ALA A 122 -2.32 -2.20 0.03
N ALA A 123 -1.24 -2.92 0.24
CA ALA A 123 -0.97 -4.20 -0.41
C ALA A 123 -0.25 -5.14 0.56
N GLY A 124 -0.44 -6.43 0.35
CA GLY A 124 0.16 -7.51 1.12
C GLY A 124 -0.72 -7.99 2.27
N GLY A 125 -1.18 -9.23 2.17
CA GLY A 125 -1.92 -9.92 3.22
C GLY A 125 -3.42 -9.65 3.31
N VAL A 126 -3.98 -8.74 2.52
CA VAL A 126 -5.44 -8.47 2.53
C VAL A 126 -6.20 -9.72 2.08
N ALA A 127 -7.06 -10.27 2.93
CA ALA A 127 -7.81 -11.49 2.67
C ALA A 127 -9.31 -11.39 2.99
N THR A 128 -9.71 -10.41 3.78
CA THR A 128 -11.09 -10.26 4.25
C THR A 128 -11.65 -8.86 4.02
N PRO A 129 -12.97 -8.65 4.03
CA PRO A 129 -13.59 -7.33 4.01
C PRO A 129 -13.12 -6.45 5.18
N ALA A 130 -12.94 -7.05 6.36
CA ALA A 130 -12.48 -6.35 7.55
C ALA A 130 -11.04 -5.83 7.39
N ASP A 131 -10.13 -6.61 6.77
CA ASP A 131 -8.77 -6.18 6.46
C ASP A 131 -8.79 -4.97 5.53
N ALA A 132 -9.59 -5.03 4.47
CA ALA A 132 -9.72 -3.94 3.52
C ALA A 132 -10.25 -2.67 4.20
N ALA A 133 -11.32 -2.79 5.00
CA ALA A 133 -11.86 -1.67 5.77
C ALA A 133 -10.85 -1.08 6.76
N LEU A 134 -10.09 -1.93 7.46
CA LEU A 134 -9.02 -1.49 8.37
C LEU A 134 -7.97 -0.63 7.64
N MET A 135 -7.53 -1.07 6.47
CA MET A 135 -6.54 -0.31 5.71
C MET A 135 -7.08 1.05 5.23
N MET A 136 -8.34 1.09 4.80
CA MET A 136 -9.01 2.35 4.46
C MET A 136 -9.13 3.28 5.67
N GLN A 137 -9.49 2.76 6.84
CA GLN A 137 -9.54 3.51 8.11
C GLN A 137 -8.16 4.05 8.54
N LEU A 138 -7.09 3.33 8.19
CA LEU A 138 -5.71 3.77 8.41
C LEU A 138 -5.23 4.81 7.38
N GLY A 139 -6.09 5.21 6.44
CA GLY A 139 -5.78 6.26 5.47
C GLY A 139 -5.23 5.77 4.13
N ALA A 140 -5.32 4.46 3.84
CA ALA A 140 -5.06 4.00 2.48
C ALA A 140 -6.14 4.57 1.52
N GLU A 141 -5.74 4.88 0.30
CA GLU A 141 -6.64 5.39 -0.74
C GLU A 141 -7.21 4.27 -1.62
N GLY A 142 -6.84 3.03 -1.32
CA GLY A 142 -7.34 1.81 -1.95
C GLY A 142 -6.56 0.59 -1.47
N VAL A 143 -6.95 -0.58 -1.98
CA VAL A 143 -6.30 -1.85 -1.63
C VAL A 143 -5.97 -2.67 -2.89
N PHE A 144 -4.84 -3.35 -2.86
CA PHE A 144 -4.51 -4.41 -3.82
C PHE A 144 -4.75 -5.76 -3.16
N VAL A 145 -5.56 -6.60 -3.78
CA VAL A 145 -5.89 -7.93 -3.27
C VAL A 145 -5.68 -8.97 -4.36
N GLY A 146 -4.85 -9.95 -4.08
CA GLY A 146 -4.56 -11.06 -4.99
C GLY A 146 -5.00 -12.40 -4.39
N SER A 147 -4.05 -13.12 -3.81
CA SER A 147 -4.28 -14.47 -3.27
C SER A 147 -5.41 -14.54 -2.23
N GLY A 148 -5.63 -13.48 -1.46
CA GLY A 148 -6.76 -13.40 -0.52
C GLY A 148 -8.13 -13.59 -1.18
N ILE A 149 -8.28 -13.20 -2.44
CA ILE A 149 -9.47 -13.48 -3.25
C ILE A 149 -9.33 -14.84 -3.95
N PHE A 150 -8.29 -15.02 -4.77
CA PHE A 150 -8.19 -16.15 -5.69
C PHE A 150 -8.00 -17.51 -5.01
N LYS A 151 -7.42 -17.55 -3.81
CA LYS A 151 -7.26 -18.78 -3.00
C LYS A 151 -8.38 -19.00 -1.98
N SER A 152 -9.45 -18.19 -2.01
CA SER A 152 -10.60 -18.36 -1.11
C SER A 152 -11.61 -19.35 -1.65
N GLY A 153 -12.46 -19.89 -0.77
CA GLY A 153 -13.50 -20.83 -1.15
C GLY A 153 -14.58 -20.27 -2.10
N ASN A 154 -14.78 -18.94 -2.11
CA ASN A 154 -15.69 -18.26 -3.03
C ASN A 154 -15.10 -16.93 -3.51
N PRO A 155 -14.19 -16.93 -4.53
CA PRO A 155 -13.51 -15.73 -4.97
C PRO A 155 -14.42 -14.60 -5.43
N ALA A 156 -15.48 -14.91 -6.17
CA ALA A 156 -16.39 -13.90 -6.71
C ALA A 156 -17.15 -13.15 -5.58
N LYS A 157 -17.73 -13.89 -4.64
CA LYS A 157 -18.43 -13.30 -3.49
C LYS A 157 -17.48 -12.49 -2.62
N ARG A 158 -16.28 -13.01 -2.38
CA ARG A 158 -15.24 -12.34 -1.57
C ARG A 158 -14.76 -11.05 -2.24
N ALA A 159 -14.54 -11.06 -3.54
CA ALA A 159 -14.16 -9.85 -4.27
C ALA A 159 -15.24 -8.76 -4.17
N ALA A 160 -16.51 -9.12 -4.39
CA ALA A 160 -17.63 -8.20 -4.25
C ALA A 160 -17.73 -7.62 -2.83
N ALA A 161 -17.57 -8.46 -1.81
CA ALA A 161 -17.60 -8.04 -0.41
C ALA A 161 -16.43 -7.07 -0.07
N ILE A 162 -15.22 -7.34 -0.54
CA ILE A 162 -14.07 -6.46 -0.35
C ILE A 162 -14.29 -5.10 -1.02
N VAL A 163 -14.80 -5.07 -2.25
CA VAL A 163 -15.11 -3.82 -2.96
C VAL A 163 -16.12 -2.97 -2.18
N GLN A 164 -17.18 -3.60 -1.66
CA GLN A 164 -18.16 -2.89 -0.83
C GLN A 164 -17.58 -2.42 0.51
N ALA A 165 -16.71 -3.21 1.13
CA ALA A 165 -16.03 -2.83 2.36
C ALA A 165 -15.09 -1.64 2.17
N VAL A 166 -14.36 -1.58 1.05
CA VAL A 166 -13.54 -0.41 0.68
C VAL A 166 -14.38 0.85 0.51
N THR A 167 -15.54 0.73 -0.12
CA THR A 167 -16.44 1.88 -0.35
C THR A 167 -17.11 2.36 0.94
N ASN A 168 -17.43 1.43 1.84
CA ASN A 168 -18.22 1.69 3.05
C ASN A 168 -17.42 1.37 4.33
N TYR A 169 -16.14 1.64 4.33
CA TYR A 169 -15.20 1.20 5.38
C TYR A 169 -15.50 1.73 6.79
N ASN A 170 -16.37 2.74 6.92
CA ASN A 170 -16.83 3.28 8.21
C ASN A 170 -18.15 2.67 8.70
N ASP A 171 -18.82 1.83 7.90
CA ASP A 171 -20.05 1.16 8.28
C ASP A 171 -19.74 -0.22 8.88
N ALA A 172 -19.54 -0.28 10.19
CA ALA A 172 -19.22 -1.52 10.90
C ALA A 172 -20.29 -2.60 10.74
N LYS A 173 -21.59 -2.22 10.66
CA LYS A 173 -22.67 -3.18 10.48
C LYS A 173 -22.60 -3.83 9.11
N LEU A 174 -22.46 -3.02 8.07
CA LEU A 174 -22.32 -3.52 6.70
C LEU A 174 -21.06 -4.40 6.55
N ILE A 175 -19.93 -4.02 7.15
CA ILE A 175 -18.71 -4.84 7.11
C ILE A 175 -18.93 -6.20 7.77
N ALA A 176 -19.66 -6.26 8.89
CA ALA A 176 -20.02 -7.52 9.54
C ALA A 176 -20.87 -8.38 8.62
N GLU A 177 -21.94 -7.83 8.03
CA GLU A 177 -22.82 -8.53 7.07
C GLU A 177 -22.04 -9.03 5.84
N LEU A 178 -21.13 -8.21 5.29
CA LEU A 178 -20.28 -8.56 4.16
C LEU A 178 -19.26 -9.68 4.48
N SER A 179 -18.98 -9.90 5.75
CA SER A 179 -18.04 -10.93 6.21
C SER A 179 -18.69 -12.31 6.41
N GLU A 180 -20.02 -12.38 6.30
CA GLU A 180 -20.76 -13.63 6.46
C GLU A 180 -20.75 -14.48 5.18
N ASP A 181 -20.74 -15.80 5.36
CA ASP A 181 -20.89 -16.80 4.28
C ASP A 181 -19.94 -16.62 3.08
N LEU A 182 -18.74 -16.14 3.30
CA LEU A 182 -17.73 -15.96 2.25
C LEU A 182 -16.99 -17.24 1.86
N GLY A 183 -17.37 -18.38 2.47
CA GLY A 183 -16.60 -19.62 2.38
C GLY A 183 -15.28 -19.55 3.14
N GLU A 184 -14.47 -20.58 3.02
CA GLU A 184 -13.17 -20.62 3.69
C GLU A 184 -12.30 -19.45 3.24
N ALA A 185 -11.68 -18.79 4.22
CA ALA A 185 -10.66 -17.80 3.94
C ALA A 185 -9.41 -18.51 3.37
N MET A 186 -8.58 -17.77 2.65
CA MET A 186 -7.24 -18.24 2.31
C MET A 186 -6.53 -18.73 3.58
N VAL A 187 -5.95 -19.92 3.53
CA VAL A 187 -5.08 -20.40 4.61
C VAL A 187 -3.85 -19.50 4.64
N GLY A 188 -3.71 -18.76 5.73
CA GLY A 188 -2.61 -17.82 5.92
C GLY A 188 -1.32 -18.54 6.34
N ILE A 189 -0.21 -17.88 6.14
CA ILE A 189 1.09 -18.23 6.72
C ILE A 189 1.37 -17.15 7.76
N ASN A 190 1.61 -17.54 9.01
CA ASN A 190 1.94 -16.59 10.07
C ASN A 190 3.28 -15.90 9.79
N GLU A 191 3.41 -14.65 10.24
CA GLU A 191 4.64 -13.87 10.10
C GLU A 191 5.86 -14.61 10.69
N ASP A 192 5.68 -15.29 11.83
CA ASP A 192 6.75 -16.03 12.50
C ASP A 192 7.25 -17.25 11.69
N GLU A 193 6.50 -17.71 10.70
CA GLU A 193 6.86 -18.80 9.80
C GLU A 193 7.63 -18.31 8.56
N ILE A 194 7.69 -16.99 8.36
CA ILE A 194 8.34 -16.38 7.20
C ILE A 194 9.83 -16.22 7.51
N GLN A 195 10.67 -16.97 6.80
CA GLN A 195 12.13 -16.92 6.99
C GLN A 195 12.78 -15.66 6.41
N LEU A 196 12.15 -15.01 5.44
CA LEU A 196 12.64 -13.81 4.78
C LEU A 196 11.48 -12.84 4.52
N LEU A 197 11.48 -11.71 5.23
CA LEU A 197 10.54 -10.61 5.01
C LEU A 197 11.01 -9.71 3.87
N MET A 198 10.06 -9.21 3.06
CA MET A 198 10.35 -8.27 1.98
C MET A 198 10.66 -6.84 2.46
#